data_4263576005b50bf1f8b4bf031b33d035
#
_entry.id   4263576005b50bf1f8b4bf031b33d035
#
_cell.length_a   1.000
_cell.length_b   1.000
_cell.length_c   1.000
_cell.angle_alpha   90.00
_cell.angle_beta   90.00
_cell.angle_gamma   90.00
#
_symmetry.space_group_name_H-M   'P 1'
#
loop_
_entity.id
_entity.type
_entity.pdbx_description
1 polymer ?
#
loop_
_entity_poly.entity_id
_entity_poly.type
_entity_poly.pdbx_seq_one_letter_code
_entity_poly.pdbx_strand_id
1 'polypeptide(L)'
;MEKPARSGKSFACRHRRFELAAQPPWTLVMAIISSAAPNSFLPFSFKTCMVGYAMPFDIQEQFGQIDIYVFDQILRGNITREMRVLDAGCGYGRNLVYLLREGCEIFALDASSEGVDHVRSLSASLETGLPAENFQVGPLEQMPFPDAFVDVVLCNSVLHFARDEDHFRAMLAEMWRVLRPGGLFFCRLGSRIGMDFEEVDVDKFVIGDGSVWYLVDEDMLLELTAELNAILVDPLKTTIVQDYRCMTTWVLRKRR
;
A
#
# COMPACT_ATOMS: atom_id res chain seq x y z
N MET A 1 46.32 19.35 -31.97
CA MET A 1 44.84 19.23 -32.11
C MET A 1 44.23 19.36 -30.72
N GLU A 2 43.86 20.59 -30.38
CA GLU A 2 43.29 20.95 -29.07
C GLU A 2 41.80 20.68 -29.05
N LYS A 3 41.32 20.12 -27.92
CA LYS A 3 39.89 19.96 -27.67
C LYS A 3 39.33 21.24 -27.03
N PRO A 4 38.15 21.73 -27.41
CA PRO A 4 37.57 22.91 -26.81
C PRO A 4 36.92 22.64 -25.48
N ALA A 5 37.13 23.58 -24.54
CA ALA A 5 36.55 23.62 -23.19
C ALA A 5 35.03 23.83 -23.23
N ARG A 6 34.29 23.07 -22.44
CA ARG A 6 32.85 23.29 -22.21
C ARG A 6 32.65 24.32 -21.10
N SER A 7 31.99 25.42 -21.44
CA SER A 7 31.58 26.49 -20.53
C SER A 7 30.46 26.01 -19.59
N GLY A 8 30.68 26.05 -18.27
CA GLY A 8 29.66 25.85 -17.25
C GLY A 8 28.68 27.01 -17.23
N LYS A 9 27.38 26.73 -17.39
CA LYS A 9 26.32 27.68 -17.06
C LYS A 9 25.78 27.35 -15.67
N SER A 10 26.13 28.21 -14.71
CA SER A 10 25.55 28.25 -13.36
C SER A 10 24.06 28.62 -13.48
N PHE A 11 23.18 27.71 -13.05
CA PHE A 11 21.78 28.01 -12.81
C PHE A 11 21.59 28.53 -11.40
N ALA A 12 21.44 29.85 -11.24
CA ALA A 12 21.06 30.48 -9.98
C ALA A 12 19.60 30.15 -9.67
N CYS A 13 19.37 29.42 -8.61
CA CYS A 13 18.05 29.14 -8.06
C CYS A 13 17.49 30.42 -7.42
N ARG A 14 16.48 31.04 -8.06
CA ARG A 14 15.74 32.16 -7.46
C ARG A 14 14.72 31.62 -6.45
N HIS A 15 14.97 31.87 -5.17
CA HIS A 15 13.97 31.72 -4.11
C HIS A 15 12.79 32.67 -4.36
N ARG A 16 11.65 32.15 -4.76
CA ARG A 16 10.38 32.87 -4.67
C ARG A 16 9.88 32.73 -3.23
N ARG A 17 9.78 33.86 -2.53
CA ARG A 17 8.98 33.97 -1.30
C ARG A 17 7.52 33.74 -1.68
N PHE A 18 6.90 32.71 -1.08
CA PHE A 18 5.45 32.59 -1.09
C PHE A 18 4.89 33.55 -0.04
N GLU A 19 4.21 34.58 -0.50
CA GLU A 19 3.33 35.39 0.34
C GLU A 19 2.12 34.53 0.74
N LEU A 20 1.80 34.56 2.05
CA LEU A 20 0.60 33.91 2.58
C LEU A 20 -0.64 34.50 1.90
N ALA A 21 -1.32 33.68 1.11
CA ALA A 21 -2.63 34.00 0.56
C ALA A 21 -3.69 33.99 1.67
N ALA A 22 -4.61 34.94 1.55
CA ALA A 22 -5.70 35.28 2.45
C ALA A 22 -6.55 34.08 2.91
N GLN A 23 -7.02 34.13 4.13
CA GLN A 23 -7.97 33.20 4.76
C GLN A 23 -9.27 33.06 3.95
N PRO A 24 -9.89 31.88 3.87
CA PRO A 24 -11.12 31.67 3.11
C PRO A 24 -12.35 32.32 3.80
N PRO A 25 -13.41 32.67 3.04
CA PRO A 25 -14.48 33.59 3.44
C PRO A 25 -15.55 33.04 4.39
N TRP A 26 -15.34 31.92 5.05
CA TRP A 26 -16.35 31.33 5.94
C TRP A 26 -16.15 31.61 7.44
N THR A 27 -15.20 32.49 7.81
CA THR A 27 -15.06 33.03 9.18
C THR A 27 -16.07 34.15 9.49
N LEU A 28 -16.93 34.55 8.55
CA LEU A 28 -17.85 35.69 8.70
C LEU A 28 -19.31 35.29 9.01
N VAL A 29 -19.63 33.99 9.20
CA VAL A 29 -21.03 33.56 9.43
C VAL A 29 -21.39 33.41 10.92
N MET A 30 -20.42 33.51 11.85
CA MET A 30 -20.68 33.37 13.29
C MET A 30 -20.89 34.68 14.07
N ALA A 31 -20.92 35.86 13.42
CA ALA A 31 -20.98 37.15 14.10
C ALA A 31 -22.34 37.87 14.03
N ILE A 32 -23.40 37.28 13.47
CA ILE A 32 -24.70 37.99 13.26
C ILE A 32 -25.83 37.44 14.16
N ILE A 33 -25.58 36.61 15.15
CA ILE A 33 -26.65 36.12 16.07
C ILE A 33 -26.46 36.64 17.50
N SER A 34 -25.98 37.83 17.70
CA SER A 34 -25.90 38.43 19.04
C SER A 34 -26.27 39.91 19.04
N SER A 35 -27.50 40.28 18.65
CA SER A 35 -28.13 41.52 19.11
C SER A 35 -29.57 41.61 18.64
N ALA A 36 -30.50 41.09 19.40
CA ALA A 36 -31.87 41.62 19.56
C ALA A 36 -32.58 40.87 20.72
N ALA A 37 -32.79 41.55 21.82
CA ALA A 37 -33.78 41.26 22.85
C ALA A 37 -35.03 42.12 22.67
N PRO A 38 -36.09 41.98 23.47
CA PRO A 38 -36.97 40.81 23.70
C PRO A 38 -38.46 41.15 23.43
N ASN A 39 -39.34 40.15 23.63
CA ASN A 39 -40.80 40.22 23.80
C ASN A 39 -41.68 40.03 22.58
N SER A 40 -42.18 38.80 22.41
CA SER A 40 -43.64 38.54 22.37
C SER A 40 -43.88 37.02 22.29
N PHE A 41 -44.78 36.55 23.16
CA PHE A 41 -45.26 35.17 23.30
C PHE A 41 -45.97 34.68 22.04
N LEU A 42 -45.53 33.53 21.49
CA LEU A 42 -46.38 32.57 20.81
C LEU A 42 -45.79 31.13 20.99
N PRO A 43 -46.59 30.11 21.27
CA PRO A 43 -46.07 28.75 21.46
C PRO A 43 -45.84 28.09 20.12
N PHE A 44 -44.64 28.20 19.60
CA PHE A 44 -44.21 27.39 18.49
C PHE A 44 -43.59 26.09 19.06
N SER A 45 -44.32 24.99 18.89
CA SER A 45 -43.81 23.66 19.12
C SER A 45 -42.65 23.39 18.18
N PHE A 46 -41.41 23.63 18.60
CA PHE A 46 -40.22 23.13 17.94
C PHE A 46 -40.21 21.63 18.10
N LYS A 47 -40.77 20.89 17.13
CA LYS A 47 -40.28 19.54 16.86
C LYS A 47 -38.81 19.73 16.47
N THR A 48 -37.92 19.48 17.44
CA THR A 48 -36.48 19.35 17.22
C THR A 48 -36.30 18.22 16.22
N CYS A 49 -36.16 18.58 14.95
CA CYS A 49 -35.63 17.66 13.95
C CYS A 49 -34.18 17.42 14.39
N MET A 50 -33.95 16.35 15.13
CA MET A 50 -32.62 15.83 15.36
C MET A 50 -32.12 15.41 13.97
N VAL A 51 -31.54 16.37 13.25
CA VAL A 51 -30.64 16.05 12.14
C VAL A 51 -29.52 15.27 12.80
N GLY A 52 -29.56 13.93 12.62
CA GLY A 52 -28.48 13.07 13.08
C GLY A 52 -27.20 13.65 12.50
N TYR A 53 -26.34 14.18 13.33
CA TYR A 53 -24.97 14.46 12.97
C TYR A 53 -24.40 13.12 12.58
N ALA A 54 -24.31 12.85 11.28
CA ALA A 54 -23.48 11.78 10.77
C ALA A 54 -22.10 12.05 11.35
N MET A 55 -21.56 11.11 12.13
CA MET A 55 -20.20 11.18 12.63
C MET A 55 -19.30 11.49 11.43
N PRO A 56 -18.38 12.46 11.54
CA PRO A 56 -17.54 12.81 10.42
C PRO A 56 -16.84 11.52 9.94
N PHE A 57 -16.94 11.23 8.64
CA PHE A 57 -16.31 10.08 8.01
C PHE A 57 -14.79 10.18 8.24
N ASP A 58 -14.24 9.29 9.07
CA ASP A 58 -12.81 9.22 9.30
C ASP A 58 -12.18 8.30 8.26
N ILE A 59 -11.45 8.91 7.32
CA ILE A 59 -10.76 8.20 6.24
C ILE A 59 -9.74 7.21 6.80
N GLN A 60 -9.01 7.60 7.85
CA GLN A 60 -7.99 6.74 8.44
C GLN A 60 -8.61 5.56 9.19
N GLU A 61 -9.71 5.76 9.88
CA GLU A 61 -10.46 4.67 10.50
C GLU A 61 -10.99 3.70 9.44
N GLN A 62 -11.49 4.19 8.30
CA GLN A 62 -12.07 3.38 7.25
C GLN A 62 -11.04 2.59 6.44
N PHE A 63 -9.93 3.21 6.09
CA PHE A 63 -8.93 2.64 5.17
C PHE A 63 -7.63 2.21 5.86
N GLY A 64 -7.42 2.59 7.12
CA GLY A 64 -6.15 2.39 7.80
C GLY A 64 -5.01 3.13 7.10
N GLN A 65 -3.84 2.48 7.06
CA GLN A 65 -2.64 2.97 6.37
C GLN A 65 -2.41 2.23 5.05
N ILE A 66 -3.49 1.92 4.32
CA ILE A 66 -3.42 1.17 3.07
C ILE A 66 -2.45 1.80 2.09
N ASP A 67 -1.67 0.97 1.41
CA ASP A 67 -0.81 1.42 0.32
C ASP A 67 -1.65 1.96 -0.84
N ILE A 68 -1.28 3.14 -1.35
CA ILE A 68 -2.05 3.82 -2.41
C ILE A 68 -2.19 2.99 -3.69
N TYR A 69 -1.20 2.14 -4.00
CA TYR A 69 -1.26 1.28 -5.18
C TYR A 69 -2.11 0.01 -4.96
N VAL A 70 -2.23 -0.48 -3.72
CA VAL A 70 -3.23 -1.50 -3.35
C VAL A 70 -4.62 -0.90 -3.47
N PHE A 71 -4.80 0.33 -2.97
CA PHE A 71 -6.07 1.05 -3.07
C PHE A 71 -6.49 1.32 -4.52
N ASP A 72 -5.54 1.67 -5.40
CA ASP A 72 -5.78 1.78 -6.86
C ASP A 72 -6.35 0.49 -7.45
N GLN A 73 -5.83 -0.69 -7.05
CA GLN A 73 -6.36 -1.97 -7.54
C GLN A 73 -7.80 -2.24 -7.06
N ILE A 74 -8.13 -1.82 -5.85
CA ILE A 74 -9.51 -1.89 -5.32
C ILE A 74 -10.43 -0.96 -6.10
N LEU A 75 -10.05 0.31 -6.28
CA LEU A 75 -10.85 1.29 -7.03
C LEU A 75 -11.12 0.88 -8.48
N ARG A 76 -10.18 0.15 -9.09
CA ARG A 76 -10.31 -0.37 -10.46
C ARG A 76 -11.08 -1.68 -10.55
N GLY A 77 -11.53 -2.23 -9.42
CA GLY A 77 -12.26 -3.50 -9.38
C GLY A 77 -11.39 -4.72 -9.64
N ASN A 78 -10.06 -4.60 -9.56
CA ASN A 78 -9.15 -5.73 -9.67
C ASN A 78 -9.11 -6.56 -8.38
N ILE A 79 -9.47 -5.95 -7.25
CA ILE A 79 -9.67 -6.59 -5.94
C ILE A 79 -11.09 -6.25 -5.50
N THR A 80 -11.93 -7.26 -5.27
CA THR A 80 -13.32 -7.11 -4.85
C THR A 80 -13.62 -7.91 -3.60
N ARG A 81 -14.73 -7.60 -2.93
CA ARG A 81 -15.13 -8.24 -1.67
C ARG A 81 -15.41 -9.74 -1.78
N GLU A 82 -15.71 -10.24 -2.97
CA GLU A 82 -16.01 -11.65 -3.21
C GLU A 82 -14.75 -12.51 -3.37
N MET A 83 -13.58 -11.88 -3.37
CA MET A 83 -12.30 -12.55 -3.59
C MET A 83 -11.68 -13.01 -2.26
N ARG A 84 -10.97 -14.14 -2.33
CA ARG A 84 -10.03 -14.58 -1.30
C ARG A 84 -8.72 -13.85 -1.47
N VAL A 85 -8.29 -13.14 -0.44
CA VAL A 85 -7.08 -12.34 -0.47
C VAL A 85 -6.09 -12.88 0.54
N LEU A 86 -4.88 -13.18 0.10
CA LEU A 86 -3.73 -13.49 0.96
C LEU A 86 -2.80 -12.29 1.02
N ASP A 87 -2.53 -11.78 2.23
CA ASP A 87 -1.46 -10.81 2.50
C ASP A 87 -0.21 -11.58 2.93
N ALA A 88 0.73 -11.71 2.01
CA ALA A 88 1.98 -12.43 2.17
C ALA A 88 3.06 -11.49 2.71
N GLY A 89 3.42 -11.63 3.98
CA GLY A 89 4.20 -10.67 4.75
C GLY A 89 3.30 -9.55 5.26
N CYS A 90 2.25 -9.92 5.97
CA CYS A 90 1.19 -8.98 6.38
C CYS A 90 1.65 -7.94 7.40
N GLY A 91 2.73 -8.20 8.15
CA GLY A 91 3.16 -7.36 9.26
C GLY A 91 1.99 -7.08 10.20
N TYR A 92 1.75 -5.82 10.51
CA TYR A 92 0.63 -5.37 11.37
C TYR A 92 -0.69 -5.18 10.60
N GLY A 93 -0.82 -5.68 9.36
CA GLY A 93 -2.08 -5.68 8.61
C GLY A 93 -2.50 -4.32 8.05
N ARG A 94 -1.56 -3.41 7.76
CA ARG A 94 -1.88 -2.05 7.29
C ARG A 94 -2.75 -2.01 6.03
N ASN A 95 -2.62 -3.01 5.16
CA ASN A 95 -3.39 -3.11 3.91
C ASN A 95 -4.73 -3.82 4.08
N LEU A 96 -5.01 -4.36 5.26
CA LEU A 96 -6.16 -5.24 5.50
C LEU A 96 -7.38 -4.54 6.07
N VAL A 97 -7.24 -3.37 6.71
CA VAL A 97 -8.33 -2.68 7.42
C VAL A 97 -9.58 -2.54 6.56
N TYR A 98 -9.44 -1.95 5.36
CA TYR A 98 -10.54 -1.76 4.43
C TYR A 98 -11.12 -3.09 3.94
N LEU A 99 -10.29 -4.04 3.56
CA LEU A 99 -10.72 -5.35 3.04
C LEU A 99 -11.48 -6.16 4.10
N LEU A 100 -11.04 -6.11 5.36
CA LEU A 100 -11.72 -6.72 6.49
C LEU A 100 -13.09 -6.09 6.75
N ARG A 101 -13.19 -4.74 6.68
CA ARG A 101 -14.47 -4.01 6.83
C ARG A 101 -15.45 -4.31 5.72
N GLU A 102 -14.97 -4.49 4.49
CA GLU A 102 -15.81 -4.87 3.35
C GLU A 102 -16.25 -6.35 3.37
N GLY A 103 -15.73 -7.15 4.32
CA GLY A 103 -16.10 -8.56 4.47
C GLY A 103 -15.42 -9.48 3.47
N CYS A 104 -14.23 -9.13 2.98
CA CYS A 104 -13.41 -10.02 2.17
C CYS A 104 -12.98 -11.26 2.98
N GLU A 105 -12.84 -12.41 2.32
CA GLU A 105 -12.21 -13.59 2.92
C GLU A 105 -10.70 -13.41 2.92
N ILE A 106 -10.14 -13.03 4.09
CA ILE A 106 -8.72 -12.69 4.25
C ILE A 106 -7.95 -13.84 4.85
N PHE A 107 -6.77 -14.07 4.27
CA PHE A 107 -5.69 -14.89 4.80
C PHE A 107 -4.47 -14.02 4.98
N ALA A 108 -3.67 -14.28 6.01
CA ALA A 108 -2.44 -13.55 6.24
C ALA A 108 -1.34 -14.47 6.75
N LEU A 109 -0.12 -14.23 6.30
CA LEU A 109 1.07 -14.97 6.71
C LEU A 109 2.21 -13.99 6.94
N ASP A 110 2.90 -14.13 8.07
CA ASP A 110 4.12 -13.39 8.39
C ASP A 110 5.03 -14.23 9.28
N ALA A 111 6.33 -13.99 9.22
CA ALA A 111 7.30 -14.61 10.12
C ALA A 111 7.21 -14.06 11.55
N SER A 112 6.66 -12.84 11.72
CA SER A 112 6.47 -12.19 13.02
C SER A 112 5.17 -12.64 13.68
N SER A 113 5.28 -13.36 14.78
CA SER A 113 4.11 -13.73 15.61
C SER A 113 3.37 -12.50 16.14
N GLU A 114 4.09 -11.44 16.51
CA GLU A 114 3.51 -10.19 16.99
C GLU A 114 2.65 -9.52 15.90
N GLY A 115 3.14 -9.47 14.66
CA GLY A 115 2.39 -8.94 13.53
C GLY A 115 1.11 -9.73 13.28
N VAL A 116 1.20 -11.06 13.24
CA VAL A 116 0.03 -11.95 13.04
C VAL A 116 -0.98 -11.81 14.18
N ASP A 117 -0.55 -11.72 15.44
CA ASP A 117 -1.44 -11.51 16.58
C ASP A 117 -2.13 -10.15 16.52
N HIS A 118 -1.46 -9.13 15.99
CA HIS A 118 -2.08 -7.84 15.72
C HIS A 118 -3.19 -7.97 14.66
N VAL A 119 -2.94 -8.69 13.56
CA VAL A 119 -3.96 -8.93 12.53
C VAL A 119 -5.15 -9.72 13.05
N ARG A 120 -4.93 -10.74 13.92
CA ARG A 120 -6.01 -11.47 14.62
C ARG A 120 -6.85 -10.53 15.48
N SER A 121 -6.18 -9.68 16.25
CA SER A 121 -6.85 -8.69 17.12
C SER A 121 -7.63 -7.65 16.31
N LEU A 122 -7.07 -7.18 15.18
CA LEU A 122 -7.73 -6.28 14.24
C LEU A 122 -9.00 -6.93 13.66
N SER A 123 -8.89 -8.17 13.15
CA SER A 123 -10.03 -8.93 12.62
C SER A 123 -11.14 -9.11 13.68
N ALA A 124 -10.76 -9.46 14.91
CA ALA A 124 -11.71 -9.60 16.02
C ALA A 124 -12.38 -8.27 16.38
N SER A 125 -11.63 -7.15 16.41
CA SER A 125 -12.16 -5.81 16.73
C SER A 125 -13.13 -5.28 15.68
N LEU A 126 -12.99 -5.75 14.44
CA LEU A 126 -13.88 -5.43 13.31
C LEU A 126 -15.05 -6.44 13.19
N GLU A 127 -15.16 -7.40 14.10
CA GLU A 127 -16.22 -8.41 14.14
C GLU A 127 -16.40 -9.15 12.79
N THR A 128 -15.29 -9.42 12.10
CA THR A 128 -15.32 -10.01 10.74
C THR A 128 -15.85 -11.44 10.71
N GLY A 129 -15.80 -12.16 11.82
CA GLY A 129 -16.16 -13.57 11.89
C GLY A 129 -15.16 -14.53 11.21
N LEU A 130 -14.02 -14.04 10.72
CA LEU A 130 -13.00 -14.87 10.10
C LEU A 130 -12.33 -15.80 11.14
N PRO A 131 -12.09 -17.08 10.78
CA PRO A 131 -11.36 -18.02 11.64
C PRO A 131 -9.95 -17.54 11.95
N ALA A 132 -9.48 -17.75 13.19
CA ALA A 132 -8.12 -17.37 13.60
C ALA A 132 -7.03 -18.12 12.78
N GLU A 133 -7.37 -19.28 12.26
CA GLU A 133 -6.53 -20.13 11.42
C GLU A 133 -6.21 -19.50 10.06
N ASN A 134 -6.97 -18.50 9.64
CA ASN A 134 -6.68 -17.73 8.43
C ASN A 134 -5.40 -16.89 8.57
N PHE A 135 -4.98 -16.61 9.81
CA PHE A 135 -3.85 -15.75 10.13
C PHE A 135 -2.73 -16.60 10.75
N GLN A 136 -1.70 -16.88 9.96
CA GLN A 136 -0.67 -17.88 10.32
C GLN A 136 0.70 -17.24 10.46
N VAL A 137 1.50 -17.81 11.38
CA VAL A 137 2.91 -17.49 11.55
C VAL A 137 3.73 -18.50 10.76
N GLY A 138 4.57 -18.01 9.85
CA GLY A 138 5.41 -18.89 9.05
C GLY A 138 6.23 -18.17 8.00
N PRO A 139 7.17 -18.89 7.38
CA PRO A 139 8.01 -18.36 6.31
C PRO A 139 7.22 -18.31 4.98
N LEU A 140 7.58 -17.33 4.13
CA LEU A 140 6.92 -17.17 2.84
C LEU A 140 7.41 -18.17 1.79
N GLU A 141 8.59 -18.73 1.94
CA GLU A 141 9.16 -19.76 1.07
C GLU A 141 8.54 -21.15 1.29
N GLN A 142 7.63 -21.30 2.28
CA GLN A 142 6.89 -22.52 2.54
C GLN A 142 5.52 -22.19 3.14
N MET A 143 4.58 -21.80 2.29
CA MET A 143 3.24 -21.39 2.73
C MET A 143 2.35 -22.59 3.04
N PRO A 144 1.61 -22.57 4.18
CA PRO A 144 0.73 -23.68 4.58
C PRO A 144 -0.64 -23.66 3.87
N PHE A 145 -0.70 -23.11 2.67
CA PHE A 145 -1.92 -23.02 1.87
C PHE A 145 -1.87 -23.97 0.66
N PRO A 146 -3.02 -24.51 0.21
CA PRO A 146 -3.08 -25.35 -0.98
C PRO A 146 -2.71 -24.61 -2.27
N ASP A 147 -2.43 -25.36 -3.34
CA ASP A 147 -2.28 -24.82 -4.69
C ASP A 147 -3.58 -24.14 -5.15
N ALA A 148 -3.46 -23.04 -5.89
CA ALA A 148 -4.59 -22.32 -6.48
C ALA A 148 -5.70 -21.95 -5.47
N PHE A 149 -5.30 -21.58 -4.26
CA PHE A 149 -6.18 -21.38 -3.12
C PHE A 149 -6.85 -20.00 -3.09
N VAL A 150 -6.12 -18.94 -3.48
CA VAL A 150 -6.58 -17.54 -3.37
C VAL A 150 -6.74 -16.86 -4.72
N ASP A 151 -7.60 -15.85 -4.75
CA ASP A 151 -7.84 -15.00 -5.93
C ASP A 151 -6.80 -13.90 -6.08
N VAL A 152 -6.30 -13.41 -4.95
CA VAL A 152 -5.35 -12.31 -4.87
C VAL A 152 -4.25 -12.65 -3.88
N VAL A 153 -3.01 -12.40 -4.27
CA VAL A 153 -1.86 -12.34 -3.37
C VAL A 153 -1.37 -10.90 -3.33
N LEU A 154 -1.34 -10.33 -2.12
CA LEU A 154 -0.68 -9.06 -1.82
C LEU A 154 0.70 -9.37 -1.24
N CYS A 155 1.74 -8.71 -1.75
CA CYS A 155 3.10 -8.77 -1.24
C CYS A 155 3.67 -7.34 -1.22
N ASN A 156 3.48 -6.63 -0.12
CA ASN A 156 3.83 -5.23 -0.05
C ASN A 156 4.98 -4.97 0.93
N SER A 157 6.12 -4.56 0.41
CA SER A 157 7.33 -4.24 1.18
C SER A 157 7.94 -5.46 1.89
N VAL A 158 8.07 -6.58 1.16
CA VAL A 158 8.52 -7.86 1.71
C VAL A 158 9.69 -8.45 0.92
N LEU A 159 9.56 -8.63 -0.40
CA LEU A 159 10.54 -9.38 -1.21
C LEU A 159 11.96 -8.78 -1.17
N HIS A 160 12.11 -7.50 -0.90
CA HIS A 160 13.43 -6.87 -0.74
C HIS A 160 14.17 -7.28 0.56
N PHE A 161 13.53 -8.05 1.45
CA PHE A 161 14.18 -8.68 2.58
C PHE A 161 14.72 -10.08 2.24
N ALA A 162 14.70 -10.48 0.98
CA ALA A 162 15.32 -11.72 0.55
C ALA A 162 16.81 -11.77 0.92
N ARG A 163 17.28 -12.97 1.34
CA ARG A 163 18.69 -13.18 1.69
C ARG A 163 19.58 -13.21 0.45
N ASP A 164 19.03 -13.71 -0.65
CA ASP A 164 19.67 -13.92 -1.93
C ASP A 164 18.59 -14.17 -3.01
N GLU A 165 19.01 -14.40 -4.25
CA GLU A 165 18.11 -14.69 -5.37
C GLU A 165 17.32 -15.99 -5.16
N ASP A 166 17.92 -17.03 -4.65
CA ASP A 166 17.25 -18.32 -4.41
C ASP A 166 16.11 -18.15 -3.40
N HIS A 167 16.32 -17.40 -2.34
CA HIS A 167 15.29 -17.10 -1.36
C HIS A 167 14.18 -16.21 -1.94
N PHE A 168 14.55 -15.19 -2.73
CA PHE A 168 13.59 -14.36 -3.46
C PHE A 168 12.68 -15.20 -4.36
N ARG A 169 13.31 -16.08 -5.17
CA ARG A 169 12.59 -16.97 -6.09
C ARG A 169 11.73 -18.00 -5.36
N ALA A 170 12.19 -18.55 -4.22
CA ALA A 170 11.41 -19.46 -3.41
C ALA A 170 10.14 -18.82 -2.84
N MET A 171 10.24 -17.60 -2.28
CA MET A 171 9.08 -16.85 -1.82
C MET A 171 8.11 -16.56 -2.97
N LEU A 172 8.62 -16.11 -4.11
CA LEU A 172 7.81 -15.81 -5.29
C LEU A 172 7.09 -17.05 -5.83
N ALA A 173 7.79 -18.19 -5.87
CA ALA A 173 7.23 -19.46 -6.33
C ALA A 173 6.06 -19.93 -5.45
N GLU A 174 6.17 -19.79 -4.12
CA GLU A 174 5.09 -20.14 -3.19
C GLU A 174 3.88 -19.20 -3.35
N MET A 175 4.11 -17.89 -3.47
CA MET A 175 3.05 -16.92 -3.78
C MET A 175 2.34 -17.26 -5.09
N TRP A 176 3.11 -17.66 -6.10
CA TRP A 176 2.57 -18.06 -7.40
C TRP A 176 1.83 -19.40 -7.35
N ARG A 177 2.31 -20.36 -6.54
CA ARG A 177 1.66 -21.67 -6.32
C ARG A 177 0.26 -21.51 -5.74
N VAL A 178 0.14 -20.73 -4.66
CA VAL A 178 -1.14 -20.52 -3.95
C VAL A 178 -2.12 -19.64 -4.73
N LEU A 179 -1.65 -18.83 -5.69
CA LEU A 179 -2.50 -18.02 -6.54
C LEU A 179 -3.20 -18.90 -7.59
N ARG A 180 -4.53 -18.77 -7.72
CA ARG A 180 -5.30 -19.51 -8.72
C ARG A 180 -5.04 -19.01 -10.15
N PRO A 181 -5.28 -19.83 -11.18
CA PRO A 181 -5.33 -19.36 -12.57
C PRO A 181 -6.36 -18.21 -12.72
N GLY A 182 -5.95 -17.12 -13.38
CA GLY A 182 -6.73 -15.88 -13.48
C GLY A 182 -6.62 -14.95 -12.29
N GLY A 183 -5.94 -15.37 -11.21
CA GLY A 183 -5.74 -14.56 -9.99
C GLY A 183 -4.78 -13.39 -10.19
N LEU A 184 -4.85 -12.42 -9.29
CA LEU A 184 -4.04 -11.22 -9.28
C LEU A 184 -2.89 -11.35 -8.26
N PHE A 185 -1.68 -11.13 -8.72
CA PHE A 185 -0.50 -10.91 -7.87
C PHE A 185 -0.17 -9.44 -7.84
N PHE A 186 -0.22 -8.84 -6.67
CA PHE A 186 0.22 -7.47 -6.43
C PHE A 186 1.51 -7.51 -5.61
N CYS A 187 2.56 -6.93 -6.14
CA CYS A 187 3.82 -6.78 -5.41
C CYS A 187 4.29 -5.33 -5.44
N ARG A 188 4.76 -4.84 -4.30
CA ARG A 188 5.49 -3.59 -4.20
C ARG A 188 6.77 -3.82 -3.41
N LEU A 189 7.92 -3.65 -4.08
CA LEU A 189 9.21 -4.05 -3.55
C LEU A 189 10.29 -3.00 -3.80
N GLY A 190 11.39 -3.10 -3.07
CA GLY A 190 12.60 -2.31 -3.32
C GLY A 190 13.18 -2.62 -4.69
N SER A 191 13.61 -1.59 -5.41
CA SER A 191 14.27 -1.74 -6.70
C SER A 191 15.40 -0.72 -6.84
N ARG A 192 16.27 -0.93 -7.84
CA ARG A 192 17.31 0.03 -8.24
C ARG A 192 16.95 0.80 -9.51
N ILE A 193 15.68 0.76 -9.94
CA ILE A 193 15.21 1.41 -11.15
C ILE A 193 15.30 2.93 -11.03
N GLY A 194 16.19 3.54 -11.78
CA GLY A 194 16.42 4.99 -11.81
C GLY A 194 17.22 5.54 -10.62
N MET A 195 17.86 4.66 -9.85
CA MET A 195 18.76 5.04 -8.75
C MET A 195 20.04 4.20 -8.77
N ASP A 196 21.14 4.85 -8.40
CA ASP A 196 22.42 4.19 -8.16
C ASP A 196 22.58 4.02 -6.63
N PHE A 197 22.57 2.77 -6.18
CA PHE A 197 22.82 2.41 -4.78
C PHE A 197 24.21 1.76 -4.66
N GLU A 198 24.83 1.85 -3.49
CA GLU A 198 26.07 1.13 -3.18
C GLU A 198 25.76 -0.37 -3.04
N GLU A 199 26.33 -1.16 -3.95
CA GLU A 199 26.25 -2.62 -3.90
C GLU A 199 27.30 -3.17 -2.92
N VAL A 200 26.85 -3.95 -1.95
CA VAL A 200 27.72 -4.54 -0.89
C VAL A 200 27.87 -6.06 -1.03
N ASP A 201 26.98 -6.71 -1.77
CA ASP A 201 26.99 -8.12 -2.15
C ASP A 201 26.14 -8.29 -3.40
N VAL A 202 26.11 -9.46 -4.03
CA VAL A 202 25.31 -9.73 -5.24
C VAL A 202 23.84 -9.35 -5.00
N ASP A 203 23.35 -8.40 -5.77
CA ASP A 203 22.00 -7.82 -5.70
C ASP A 203 21.60 -7.27 -4.32
N LYS A 204 22.57 -7.00 -3.44
CA LYS A 204 22.36 -6.37 -2.13
C LYS A 204 22.95 -4.98 -2.08
N PHE A 205 22.10 -4.03 -1.72
CA PHE A 205 22.40 -2.62 -1.78
C PHE A 205 22.08 -1.94 -0.46
N VAL A 206 22.91 -0.95 -0.10
CA VAL A 206 22.65 -0.07 1.04
C VAL A 206 21.65 0.99 0.61
N ILE A 207 20.52 1.10 1.31
CA ILE A 207 19.56 2.18 1.08
C ILE A 207 19.77 3.33 2.08
N GLY A 208 19.05 4.43 1.90
CA GLY A 208 19.30 5.70 2.59
C GLY A 208 19.22 5.69 4.11
N ASP A 209 18.66 4.66 4.77
CA ASP A 209 18.68 4.48 6.21
C ASP A 209 19.81 3.57 6.69
N GLY A 210 20.67 3.12 5.77
CA GLY A 210 21.79 2.22 6.07
C GLY A 210 21.40 0.74 6.12
N SER A 211 20.15 0.39 5.90
CA SER A 211 19.74 -1.01 5.79
C SER A 211 20.18 -1.62 4.44
N VAL A 212 20.39 -2.93 4.43
CA VAL A 212 20.78 -3.68 3.23
C VAL A 212 19.57 -4.42 2.69
N TRP A 213 19.21 -4.13 1.43
CA TRP A 213 18.09 -4.74 0.75
C TRP A 213 18.55 -5.53 -0.48
N TYR A 214 17.82 -6.59 -0.81
CA TYR A 214 17.87 -7.25 -2.11
C TYR A 214 17.06 -6.39 -3.09
N LEU A 215 17.71 -5.79 -4.09
CA LEU A 215 17.06 -4.90 -5.04
C LEU A 215 16.99 -5.52 -6.44
N VAL A 216 15.82 -5.47 -7.02
CA VAL A 216 15.55 -5.86 -8.40
C VAL A 216 15.73 -4.68 -9.35
N ASP A 217 15.94 -4.97 -10.62
CA ASP A 217 15.84 -4.01 -11.70
C ASP A 217 14.66 -4.31 -12.65
N GLU A 218 14.52 -3.52 -13.70
CA GLU A 218 13.44 -3.65 -14.68
C GLU A 218 13.56 -4.96 -15.46
N ASP A 219 14.78 -5.29 -15.92
CA ASP A 219 15.02 -6.49 -16.72
C ASP A 219 14.67 -7.75 -15.94
N MET A 220 15.12 -7.86 -14.69
CA MET A 220 14.77 -8.99 -13.81
C MET A 220 13.25 -9.13 -13.63
N LEU A 221 12.51 -8.05 -13.40
CA LEU A 221 11.05 -8.11 -13.22
C LEU A 221 10.34 -8.55 -14.50
N LEU A 222 10.83 -8.12 -15.68
CA LEU A 222 10.27 -8.51 -16.97
C LEU A 222 10.60 -9.99 -17.29
N GLU A 223 11.83 -10.43 -17.02
CA GLU A 223 12.23 -11.84 -17.14
C GLU A 223 11.39 -12.75 -16.26
N LEU A 224 11.23 -12.42 -14.97
CA LEU A 224 10.37 -13.16 -14.05
C LEU A 224 8.91 -13.18 -14.50
N THR A 225 8.41 -12.08 -15.08
CA THR A 225 7.05 -12.02 -15.66
C THR A 225 6.90 -13.04 -16.79
N ALA A 226 7.92 -13.19 -17.64
CA ALA A 226 7.93 -14.15 -18.73
C ALA A 226 8.10 -15.60 -18.23
N GLU A 227 9.01 -15.86 -17.29
CA GLU A 227 9.22 -17.16 -16.65
C GLU A 227 7.95 -17.72 -15.98
N LEU A 228 7.22 -16.83 -15.27
CA LEU A 228 5.94 -17.15 -14.63
C LEU A 228 4.80 -17.32 -15.65
N ASN A 229 5.05 -17.11 -16.94
CA ASN A 229 4.03 -17.04 -17.99
C ASN A 229 2.86 -16.14 -17.58
N ALA A 230 3.17 -14.98 -16.98
CA ALA A 230 2.20 -14.04 -16.45
C ALA A 230 1.77 -13.00 -17.49
N ILE A 231 0.73 -12.24 -17.16
CA ILE A 231 0.32 -11.03 -17.88
C ILE A 231 0.62 -9.85 -16.97
N LEU A 232 1.42 -8.91 -17.44
CA LEU A 232 1.64 -7.64 -16.75
C LEU A 232 0.34 -6.82 -16.84
N VAL A 233 -0.31 -6.57 -15.70
CA VAL A 233 -1.60 -5.86 -15.62
C VAL A 233 -1.42 -4.36 -15.78
N ASP A 234 -0.36 -3.84 -15.19
CA ASP A 234 0.03 -2.43 -15.26
C ASP A 234 1.49 -2.33 -15.71
N PRO A 235 1.88 -1.25 -16.40
CA PRO A 235 3.29 -0.91 -16.53
C PRO A 235 3.96 -0.85 -15.15
N LEU A 236 5.23 -1.21 -15.06
CA LEU A 236 6.00 -1.06 -13.83
C LEU A 236 5.96 0.40 -13.37
N LYS A 237 5.53 0.63 -12.13
CA LYS A 237 5.42 1.97 -11.54
C LYS A 237 6.46 2.12 -10.45
N THR A 238 7.42 2.98 -10.67
CA THR A 238 8.52 3.21 -9.74
C THR A 238 8.35 4.54 -9.03
N THR A 239 8.47 4.53 -7.70
CA THR A 239 8.48 5.71 -6.84
C THR A 239 9.87 5.89 -6.26
N ILE A 240 10.53 6.97 -6.64
CA ILE A 240 11.83 7.37 -6.11
C ILE A 240 11.59 8.41 -5.01
N VAL A 241 12.13 8.16 -3.82
CA VAL A 241 12.07 9.07 -2.68
C VAL A 241 13.45 9.65 -2.47
N GLN A 242 13.76 10.75 -3.17
CA GLN A 242 15.08 11.38 -3.20
C GLN A 242 16.18 10.34 -3.47
N ASP A 243 17.26 10.40 -2.69
CA ASP A 243 18.36 9.42 -2.66
C ASP A 243 18.19 8.36 -1.55
N TYR A 244 16.99 8.27 -0.96
CA TYR A 244 16.72 7.43 0.20
C TYR A 244 16.33 5.99 -0.17
N ARG A 245 15.37 5.84 -1.08
CA ARG A 245 14.86 4.53 -1.52
C ARG A 245 14.10 4.61 -2.84
N CYS A 246 14.04 3.48 -3.51
CA CYS A 246 13.24 3.27 -4.71
C CYS A 246 12.31 2.08 -4.50
N MET A 247 11.03 2.23 -4.82
CA MET A 247 10.01 1.20 -4.69
C MET A 247 9.26 1.03 -5.99
N THR A 248 9.20 -0.19 -6.50
CA THR A 248 8.49 -0.53 -7.74
C THR A 248 7.24 -1.35 -7.44
N THR A 249 6.15 -0.99 -8.09
CA THR A 249 4.89 -1.72 -8.08
C THR A 249 4.82 -2.60 -9.32
N TRP A 250 4.64 -3.91 -9.10
CA TRP A 250 4.62 -4.98 -10.08
C TRP A 250 3.34 -5.79 -9.92
N VAL A 251 2.44 -5.67 -10.90
CA VAL A 251 1.09 -6.27 -10.83
C VAL A 251 0.93 -7.24 -11.98
N LEU A 252 0.70 -8.50 -11.64
CA LEU A 252 0.59 -9.60 -12.58
C LEU A 252 -0.76 -10.29 -12.50
N ARG A 253 -1.17 -10.89 -13.61
CA ARG A 253 -2.28 -11.83 -13.66
C ARG A 253 -1.77 -13.20 -14.10
N LYS A 254 -2.07 -14.23 -13.30
CA LYS A 254 -1.77 -15.62 -13.66
C LYS A 254 -2.65 -16.04 -14.83
N ARG A 255 -2.03 -16.59 -15.89
CA ARG A 255 -2.82 -17.08 -17.02
C ARG A 255 -3.77 -18.20 -16.60
N ARG A 256 -4.88 -18.30 -17.31
CA ARG A 256 -5.87 -19.39 -17.14
C ARG A 256 -5.38 -20.67 -17.75
#